data_4255056750dd25b7abc0c2dd67ab2a07
#
_entry.id   4255056750dd25b7abc0c2dd67ab2a07
#
_cell.length_a   1.000
_cell.length_b   1.000
_cell.length_c   1.000
_cell.angle_alpha   90.00
_cell.angle_beta   90.00
_cell.angle_gamma   90.00
#
_symmetry.space_group_name_H-M   'P 1'
#
loop_
_entity.id
_entity.type
_entity.pdbx_description
1 polymer ?
#
loop_
_entity_poly.entity_id
_entity_poly.type
_entity_poly.pdbx_seq_one_letter_code
_entity_poly.pdbx_strand_id
1 'polypeptide(L)'
;MLGTAERAVTGYVPDEAQAGVKTAGRNINNLRYAGDTTLMAESEAELKSLLMEVKEESEKAGLKLNIQKTKIRASSPISSWEMDGETVKTAANFIFGGSKITADGDCSHEIKRRLLLGRKAMTNLDSILKSTDITLLTKVHPVKAMVFPVVMYGCESWTIKKGKN
;
A
#
# COMPACT_ATOMS: atom_id res chain seq x y z
N MET A 1 1.86 14.28 3.65
CA MET A 1 1.11 13.85 2.45
C MET A 1 1.68 12.56 1.90
N LEU A 2 0.83 11.68 1.41
CA LEU A 2 1.25 10.42 0.81
C LEU A 2 0.77 10.39 -0.64
N GLY A 3 1.70 10.25 -1.58
CA GLY A 3 1.41 9.99 -2.97
C GLY A 3 1.87 8.59 -3.33
N THR A 4 1.02 7.79 -3.98
CA THR A 4 1.39 6.50 -4.51
C THR A 4 1.37 6.52 -6.02
N ALA A 5 2.50 6.16 -6.63
CA ALA A 5 2.59 5.88 -8.04
C ALA A 5 2.72 4.36 -8.24
N GLU A 6 1.69 3.75 -8.78
CA GLU A 6 1.72 2.33 -9.14
C GLU A 6 2.53 2.17 -10.45
N ARG A 7 3.62 1.43 -10.40
CA ARG A 7 4.62 1.28 -11.47
C ARG A 7 5.36 2.57 -11.84
N ALA A 8 5.96 3.21 -10.88
CA ALA A 8 7.11 4.04 -11.16
C ALA A 8 8.35 3.27 -10.71
N VAL A 9 9.07 2.91 -11.64
CA VAL A 9 10.50 2.68 -11.78
C VAL A 9 11.34 2.80 -10.53
N THR A 10 12.22 1.83 -10.37
CA THR A 10 13.48 1.96 -9.64
C THR A 10 14.33 3.11 -10.18
N GLY A 11 13.88 4.34 -10.05
CA GLY A 11 14.67 5.54 -10.21
C GLY A 11 15.35 5.86 -8.88
N TYR A 12 16.60 6.26 -8.95
CA TYR A 12 17.33 6.79 -7.79
C TYR A 12 16.70 8.13 -7.41
N VAL A 13 16.04 8.19 -6.26
CA VAL A 13 15.73 9.46 -5.59
C VAL A 13 16.89 9.71 -4.65
N PRO A 14 17.63 10.81 -4.80
CA PRO A 14 18.74 11.13 -3.90
C PRO A 14 18.24 11.15 -2.45
N ASP A 15 19.01 10.51 -1.57
CA ASP A 15 18.75 10.44 -0.13
C ASP A 15 18.90 11.84 0.53
N GLU A 16 19.40 12.80 -0.22
CA GLU A 16 19.70 14.17 0.21
C GLU A 16 18.53 15.17 0.01
N ALA A 17 17.39 14.73 -0.56
CA ALA A 17 16.23 15.60 -0.66
C ALA A 17 15.74 16.00 0.74
N GLN A 18 15.69 17.30 1.02
CA GLN A 18 15.16 17.83 2.30
C GLN A 18 13.67 17.54 2.48
N ALA A 19 12.98 17.17 1.42
CA ALA A 19 11.58 16.76 1.41
C ALA A 19 11.39 15.39 2.07
N GLY A 20 10.28 15.18 2.79
CA GLY A 20 9.93 13.89 3.40
C GLY A 20 9.31 14.06 4.79
N VAL A 21 8.99 12.94 5.42
CA VAL A 21 8.41 12.87 6.76
C VAL A 21 9.47 12.39 7.74
N LYS A 22 9.68 13.16 8.82
CA LYS A 22 10.63 12.79 9.88
C LYS A 22 10.06 11.70 10.77
N THR A 23 10.71 10.55 10.81
CA THR A 23 10.33 9.42 11.64
C THR A 23 11.58 8.86 12.33
N ALA A 24 11.56 8.78 13.65
CA ALA A 24 12.68 8.26 14.47
C ALA A 24 14.04 8.89 14.11
N GLY A 25 14.09 10.21 13.85
CA GLY A 25 15.31 10.94 13.51
C GLY A 25 15.80 10.76 12.07
N ARG A 26 15.07 10.03 11.24
CA ARG A 26 15.36 9.85 9.81
C ARG A 26 14.31 10.56 8.97
N ASN A 27 14.74 11.13 7.85
CA ASN A 27 13.83 11.69 6.86
C ASN A 27 13.47 10.59 5.86
N ILE A 28 12.18 10.28 5.72
CA ILE A 28 11.67 9.27 4.78
C ILE A 28 10.82 10.01 3.74
N ASN A 29 11.30 10.04 2.51
CA ASN A 29 10.62 10.70 1.39
C ASN A 29 9.99 9.70 0.40
N ASN A 30 10.45 8.44 0.40
CA ASN A 30 9.91 7.41 -0.45
C ASN A 30 9.94 6.03 0.19
N LEU A 31 9.00 5.17 -0.22
CA LEU A 31 8.99 3.74 0.03
C LEU A 31 8.80 3.01 -1.29
N ARG A 32 9.55 1.96 -1.53
CA ARG A 32 9.51 1.19 -2.78
C ARG A 32 9.22 -0.28 -2.50
N TYR A 33 8.33 -0.83 -3.30
CA TYR A 33 8.03 -2.25 -3.29
C TYR A 33 7.80 -2.73 -4.72
N ALA A 34 8.72 -3.53 -5.24
CA ALA A 34 8.73 -3.95 -6.65
C ALA A 34 8.62 -2.74 -7.60
N GLY A 35 7.56 -2.65 -8.40
CA GLY A 35 7.28 -1.52 -9.28
C GLY A 35 6.48 -0.37 -8.66
N ASP A 36 6.08 -0.50 -7.40
CA ASP A 36 5.28 0.51 -6.72
C ASP A 36 6.17 1.45 -5.90
N THR A 37 5.96 2.75 -6.05
CA THR A 37 6.65 3.78 -5.26
C THR A 37 5.64 4.62 -4.52
N THR A 38 5.84 4.80 -3.22
CA THR A 38 5.09 5.73 -2.40
C THR A 38 6.00 6.91 -2.04
N LEU A 39 5.58 8.11 -2.41
CA LEU A 39 6.25 9.36 -2.04
C LEU A 39 5.57 9.96 -0.82
N MET A 40 6.37 10.54 0.07
CA MET A 40 5.90 11.18 1.30
C MET A 40 6.48 12.57 1.42
N ALA A 41 5.65 13.54 1.77
CA ALA A 41 6.07 14.92 2.01
C ALA A 41 5.18 15.57 3.06
N GLU A 42 5.69 16.62 3.69
CA GLU A 42 4.94 17.40 4.68
C GLU A 42 4.00 18.43 4.01
N SER A 43 4.33 18.86 2.79
CA SER A 43 3.54 19.83 2.04
C SER A 43 3.15 19.35 0.63
N GLU A 44 2.14 19.98 0.03
CA GLU A 44 1.71 19.73 -1.35
C GLU A 44 2.80 20.09 -2.36
N ALA A 45 3.49 21.22 -2.14
CA ALA A 45 4.55 21.69 -3.01
C ALA A 45 5.75 20.71 -3.04
N GLU A 46 6.15 20.21 -1.88
CA GLU A 46 7.20 19.20 -1.78
C GLU A 46 6.81 17.91 -2.47
N LEU A 47 5.57 17.41 -2.26
CA LEU A 47 5.11 16.20 -2.90
C LEU A 47 5.10 16.33 -4.43
N LYS A 48 4.71 17.50 -4.94
CA LYS A 48 4.72 17.81 -6.36
C LYS A 48 6.15 17.82 -6.93
N SER A 49 7.09 18.42 -6.21
CA SER A 49 8.50 18.44 -6.59
C SER A 49 9.08 17.01 -6.65
N LEU A 50 8.86 16.20 -5.62
CA LEU A 50 9.30 14.80 -5.60
C LEU A 50 8.69 13.97 -6.73
N LEU A 51 7.42 14.19 -7.04
CA LEU A 51 6.75 13.46 -8.12
C LEU A 51 7.31 13.84 -9.50
N MET A 52 7.62 15.12 -9.72
CA MET A 52 8.26 15.59 -10.96
C MET A 52 9.67 15.03 -11.09
N GLU A 53 10.46 15.02 -10.03
CA GLU A 53 11.80 14.43 -10.02
C GLU A 53 11.76 12.92 -10.35
N VAL A 54 10.87 12.17 -9.72
CA VAL A 54 10.67 10.74 -10.03
C VAL A 54 10.25 10.54 -11.48
N LYS A 55 9.40 11.42 -12.02
CA LYS A 55 9.00 11.37 -13.43
C LYS A 55 10.18 11.56 -14.36
N GLU A 56 10.98 12.63 -14.16
CA GLU A 56 12.15 12.93 -14.98
C GLU A 56 13.19 11.81 -14.96
N GLU A 57 13.52 11.29 -13.78
CA GLU A 57 14.44 10.18 -13.63
C GLU A 57 13.92 8.89 -14.28
N SER A 58 12.61 8.67 -14.19
CA SER A 58 11.95 7.55 -14.86
C SER A 58 12.06 7.65 -16.38
N GLU A 59 11.82 8.81 -16.94
CA GLU A 59 11.90 9.06 -18.38
C GLU A 59 13.32 8.89 -18.92
N LYS A 60 14.35 9.30 -18.17
CA LYS A 60 15.76 9.05 -18.51
C LYS A 60 16.07 7.54 -18.58
N ALA A 61 15.40 6.74 -17.76
CA ALA A 61 15.51 5.28 -17.80
C ALA A 61 14.60 4.61 -18.85
N GLY A 62 13.91 5.37 -19.69
CA GLY A 62 12.99 4.87 -20.71
C GLY A 62 11.65 4.38 -20.16
N LEU A 63 11.29 4.78 -18.95
CA LEU A 63 10.10 4.32 -18.25
C LEU A 63 9.11 5.47 -18.07
N LYS A 64 7.80 5.22 -18.25
CA LYS A 64 6.78 6.25 -18.11
C LYS A 64 5.98 6.05 -16.83
N LEU A 65 5.79 7.13 -16.10
CA LEU A 65 4.88 7.18 -14.96
C LEU A 65 3.44 6.95 -15.44
N ASN A 66 2.71 6.06 -14.78
CA ASN A 66 1.31 5.83 -15.08
C ASN A 66 0.43 6.78 -14.26
N ILE A 67 0.08 7.94 -14.85
CA ILE A 67 -0.68 9.00 -14.19
C ILE A 67 -2.08 8.51 -13.76
N GLN A 68 -2.74 7.68 -14.56
CA GLN A 68 -4.08 7.18 -14.25
C GLN A 68 -4.09 6.25 -13.02
N LYS A 69 -2.97 5.57 -12.75
CA LYS A 69 -2.80 4.73 -11.56
C LYS A 69 -2.19 5.48 -10.39
N THR A 70 -1.57 6.63 -10.64
CA THR A 70 -1.02 7.50 -9.61
C THR A 70 -2.17 8.08 -8.78
N LYS A 71 -2.05 7.99 -7.46
CA LYS A 71 -3.04 8.50 -6.51
C LYS A 71 -2.37 9.36 -5.48
N ILE A 72 -3.00 10.46 -5.15
CA ILE A 72 -2.54 11.39 -4.11
C ILE A 72 -3.47 11.28 -2.92
N ARG A 73 -2.87 11.35 -1.76
CA ARG A 73 -3.58 11.42 -0.52
C ARG A 73 -3.02 12.50 0.39
N ALA A 74 -3.89 13.33 0.94
CA ALA A 74 -3.54 14.33 1.93
C ALA A 74 -4.46 14.28 3.14
N SER A 75 -3.99 14.85 4.24
CA SER A 75 -4.77 15.07 5.47
C SER A 75 -5.76 16.23 5.32
N SER A 76 -5.51 17.14 4.38
CA SER A 76 -6.36 18.30 4.03
C SER A 76 -6.88 18.16 2.60
N PRO A 77 -7.99 18.82 2.25
CA PRO A 77 -8.45 18.86 0.86
C PRO A 77 -7.35 19.40 -0.06
N ILE A 78 -7.03 18.65 -1.10
CA ILE A 78 -6.09 19.07 -2.14
C ILE A 78 -6.89 19.54 -3.35
N SER A 79 -6.45 20.64 -3.97
CA SER A 79 -6.86 21.01 -5.31
C SER A 79 -6.47 19.90 -6.30
N SER A 80 -7.26 19.71 -7.36
CA SER A 80 -6.93 18.73 -8.40
C SER A 80 -5.55 19.03 -8.99
N TRP A 81 -4.70 18.01 -9.07
CA TRP A 81 -3.41 18.14 -9.74
C TRP A 81 -3.53 17.70 -11.19
N GLU A 82 -2.94 18.50 -12.06
CA GLU A 82 -2.77 18.12 -13.46
C GLU A 82 -1.30 17.83 -13.75
N MET A 83 -1.06 16.74 -14.44
CA MET A 83 0.25 16.32 -14.92
C MET A 83 0.09 15.81 -16.35
N ASP A 84 0.85 16.41 -17.28
CA ASP A 84 0.78 16.06 -18.73
C ASP A 84 -0.64 16.17 -19.32
N GLY A 85 -1.48 17.10 -18.82
CA GLY A 85 -2.86 17.23 -19.24
C GLY A 85 -3.82 16.19 -18.64
N GLU A 86 -3.35 15.31 -17.78
CA GLU A 86 -4.18 14.35 -17.06
C GLU A 86 -4.32 14.73 -15.57
N THR A 87 -5.53 14.58 -15.05
CA THR A 87 -5.80 14.86 -13.62
C THR A 87 -5.37 13.68 -12.76
N VAL A 88 -4.49 13.94 -11.80
CA VAL A 88 -4.11 12.94 -10.79
C VAL A 88 -5.23 12.79 -9.76
N LYS A 89 -5.69 11.56 -9.55
CA LYS A 89 -6.82 11.27 -8.67
C LYS A 89 -6.44 11.36 -7.20
N THR A 90 -7.28 12.01 -6.43
CA THR A 90 -7.22 11.94 -4.96
C THR A 90 -7.92 10.68 -4.45
N ALA A 91 -7.35 10.02 -3.45
CA ALA A 91 -7.92 8.82 -2.87
C ALA A 91 -7.92 8.87 -1.34
N ALA A 92 -9.03 8.48 -0.72
CA ALA A 92 -9.14 8.37 0.73
C ALA A 92 -8.31 7.20 1.29
N ASN A 93 -8.03 6.20 0.46
CA ASN A 93 -7.23 5.03 0.81
C ASN A 93 -6.56 4.45 -0.44
N PHE A 94 -5.47 3.73 -0.25
CA PHE A 94 -4.77 3.03 -1.32
C PHE A 94 -4.19 1.71 -0.84
N ILE A 95 -3.77 0.86 -1.77
CA ILE A 95 -3.10 -0.39 -1.46
C ILE A 95 -1.62 -0.21 -1.78
N PHE A 96 -0.75 -0.47 -0.79
CA PHE A 96 0.69 -0.49 -0.95
C PHE A 96 1.25 -1.80 -0.38
N GLY A 97 2.14 -2.46 -1.11
CA GLY A 97 2.68 -3.76 -0.70
C GLY A 97 1.58 -4.79 -0.38
N GLY A 98 0.41 -4.71 -1.04
CA GLY A 98 -0.73 -5.59 -0.78
C GLY A 98 -1.54 -5.25 0.48
N SER A 99 -1.21 -4.22 1.24
CA SER A 99 -1.95 -3.77 2.43
C SER A 99 -2.72 -2.47 2.15
N LYS A 100 -3.95 -2.39 2.66
CA LYS A 100 -4.79 -1.18 2.53
C LYS A 100 -4.39 -0.16 3.58
N ILE A 101 -3.95 1.01 3.13
CA ILE A 101 -3.57 2.14 3.97
C ILE A 101 -4.68 3.19 3.95
N THR A 102 -5.12 3.61 5.13
CA THR A 102 -6.17 4.62 5.33
C THR A 102 -5.59 5.93 5.90
N ALA A 103 -6.34 7.03 5.77
CA ALA A 103 -5.92 8.38 6.18
C ALA A 103 -5.62 8.50 7.67
N ASP A 104 -6.46 7.90 8.46
CA ASP A 104 -6.44 7.96 9.92
C ASP A 104 -5.52 6.92 10.56
N GLY A 105 -4.82 6.10 9.74
CA GLY A 105 -4.00 4.99 10.23
C GLY A 105 -4.82 3.86 10.88
N ASP A 106 -6.15 3.85 10.70
CA ASP A 106 -6.98 2.79 11.25
C ASP A 106 -6.87 1.50 10.43
N CYS A 107 -6.32 0.46 11.03
CA CYS A 107 -6.14 -0.85 10.43
C CYS A 107 -7.43 -1.69 10.33
N SER A 108 -8.55 -1.24 10.91
CA SER A 108 -9.80 -2.01 10.94
C SER A 108 -10.29 -2.40 9.55
N HIS A 109 -10.12 -1.51 8.57
CA HIS A 109 -10.50 -1.78 7.18
C HIS A 109 -9.62 -2.86 6.53
N GLU A 110 -8.31 -2.84 6.80
CA GLU A 110 -7.40 -3.87 6.30
C GLU A 110 -7.68 -5.21 6.98
N ILE A 111 -7.86 -5.23 8.29
CA ILE A 111 -8.20 -6.44 9.04
C ILE A 111 -9.48 -7.09 8.49
N LYS A 112 -10.54 -6.29 8.29
CA LYS A 112 -11.79 -6.78 7.68
C LYS A 112 -11.56 -7.36 6.28
N ARG A 113 -10.76 -6.67 5.46
CA ARG A 113 -10.41 -7.15 4.11
C ARG A 113 -9.67 -8.48 4.17
N ARG A 114 -8.70 -8.63 5.06
CA ARG A 114 -7.94 -9.87 5.23
C ARG A 114 -8.80 -11.02 5.71
N LEU A 115 -9.72 -10.76 6.63
CA LEU A 115 -10.68 -11.77 7.07
C LEU A 115 -11.60 -12.23 5.93
N LEU A 116 -12.05 -11.32 5.05
CA LEU A 116 -12.83 -11.68 3.87
C LEU A 116 -12.03 -12.54 2.88
N LEU A 117 -10.76 -12.20 2.64
CA LEU A 117 -9.87 -12.99 1.79
C LEU A 117 -9.61 -14.37 2.40
N GLY A 118 -9.40 -14.44 3.72
CA GLY A 118 -9.26 -15.71 4.44
C GLY A 118 -10.51 -16.58 4.33
N ARG A 119 -11.72 -16.02 4.47
CA ARG A 119 -12.97 -16.75 4.24
C ARG A 119 -13.06 -17.30 2.82
N LYS A 120 -12.68 -16.50 1.82
CA LYS A 120 -12.63 -16.95 0.41
C LYS A 120 -11.62 -18.11 0.23
N ALA A 121 -10.45 -18.01 0.85
CA ALA A 121 -9.46 -19.10 0.83
C ALA A 121 -10.00 -20.37 1.52
N MET A 122 -10.70 -20.23 2.65
CA MET A 122 -11.38 -21.37 3.31
C MET A 122 -12.43 -22.04 2.41
N THR A 123 -13.23 -21.22 1.69
CA THR A 123 -14.24 -21.76 0.76
C THR A 123 -13.59 -22.59 -0.35
N ASN A 124 -12.41 -22.20 -0.83
CA ASN A 124 -11.68 -23.00 -1.83
C ASN A 124 -11.19 -24.35 -1.29
N LEU A 125 -11.09 -24.50 0.03
CA LEU A 125 -10.73 -25.76 0.70
C LEU A 125 -11.94 -26.60 1.12
N ASP A 126 -13.15 -26.16 0.82
CA ASP A 126 -14.40 -26.75 1.34
C ASP A 126 -14.52 -28.26 1.05
N SER A 127 -14.14 -28.71 -0.15
CA SER A 127 -14.13 -30.12 -0.53
C SER A 127 -13.21 -30.98 0.37
N ILE A 128 -12.03 -30.45 0.71
CA ILE A 128 -11.07 -31.13 1.58
C ILE A 128 -11.57 -31.11 3.02
N LEU A 129 -12.08 -29.98 3.48
CA LEU A 129 -12.51 -29.81 4.87
C LEU A 129 -13.76 -30.64 5.20
N LYS A 130 -14.67 -30.85 4.24
CA LYS A 130 -15.89 -31.64 4.38
C LYS A 130 -15.68 -33.12 4.16
N SER A 131 -14.59 -33.57 3.54
CA SER A 131 -14.31 -34.99 3.30
C SER A 131 -14.22 -35.74 4.61
N THR A 132 -14.89 -36.90 4.68
CA THR A 132 -14.82 -37.82 5.82
C THR A 132 -13.57 -38.69 5.80
N ASP A 133 -12.96 -38.87 4.63
CA ASP A 133 -11.82 -39.76 4.41
C ASP A 133 -10.47 -39.12 4.80
N ILE A 134 -10.49 -37.82 5.08
CA ILE A 134 -9.30 -37.05 5.44
C ILE A 134 -9.29 -36.80 6.95
N THR A 135 -8.17 -37.14 7.60
CA THR A 135 -8.02 -36.93 9.04
C THR A 135 -7.97 -35.44 9.39
N LEU A 136 -8.35 -35.10 10.62
CA LEU A 136 -8.32 -33.74 11.13
C LEU A 136 -6.91 -33.10 11.02
N LEU A 137 -5.87 -33.86 11.35
CA LEU A 137 -4.49 -33.42 11.25
C LEU A 137 -4.13 -33.03 9.82
N THR A 138 -4.52 -33.83 8.84
CA THR A 138 -4.29 -33.55 7.41
C THR A 138 -5.06 -32.29 6.97
N LYS A 139 -6.28 -32.07 7.47
CA LYS A 139 -7.08 -30.87 7.16
C LYS A 139 -6.46 -29.56 7.71
N VAL A 140 -5.74 -29.64 8.82
CA VAL A 140 -5.08 -28.47 9.42
C VAL A 140 -3.93 -27.95 8.55
N HIS A 141 -3.21 -28.83 7.84
CA HIS A 141 -2.07 -28.43 6.99
C HIS A 141 -2.44 -27.40 5.91
N PRO A 142 -3.43 -27.66 5.01
CA PRO A 142 -3.81 -26.67 3.99
C PRO A 142 -4.36 -25.38 4.60
N VAL A 143 -5.05 -25.42 5.74
CA VAL A 143 -5.50 -24.21 6.43
C VAL A 143 -4.30 -23.37 6.89
N LYS A 144 -3.30 -24.01 7.54
CA LYS A 144 -2.08 -23.30 7.95
C LYS A 144 -1.28 -22.75 6.77
N ALA A 145 -1.17 -23.52 5.68
CA ALA A 145 -0.35 -23.15 4.52
C ALA A 145 -1.01 -22.11 3.61
N MET A 146 -2.35 -22.12 3.49
CA MET A 146 -3.07 -21.31 2.49
C MET A 146 -3.93 -20.22 3.10
N VAL A 147 -4.51 -20.40 4.27
CA VAL A 147 -5.42 -19.43 4.89
C VAL A 147 -4.68 -18.49 5.83
N PHE A 148 -3.84 -19.03 6.72
CA PHE A 148 -3.10 -18.21 7.68
C PHE A 148 -2.23 -17.14 7.02
N PRO A 149 -1.43 -17.41 5.98
CA PRO A 149 -0.62 -16.38 5.32
C PRO A 149 -1.47 -15.27 4.70
N VAL A 150 -2.67 -15.59 4.19
CA VAL A 150 -3.58 -14.60 3.62
C VAL A 150 -4.15 -13.69 4.71
N VAL A 151 -4.58 -14.25 5.85
CA VAL A 151 -5.18 -13.50 6.95
C VAL A 151 -4.13 -12.65 7.66
N MET A 152 -2.96 -13.20 7.92
CA MET A 152 -1.91 -12.58 8.73
C MET A 152 -0.94 -11.70 7.93
N TYR A 153 -1.12 -11.59 6.63
CA TYR A 153 -0.24 -10.77 5.79
C TYR A 153 -0.24 -9.31 6.23
N GLY A 154 0.93 -8.77 6.55
CA GLY A 154 1.11 -7.39 6.98
C GLY A 154 0.64 -7.11 8.41
N CYS A 155 0.33 -8.14 9.21
CA CYS A 155 -0.19 -7.98 10.57
C CYS A 155 0.82 -7.28 11.51
N GLU A 156 2.09 -7.29 11.19
CA GLU A 156 3.15 -6.58 11.92
C GLU A 156 2.95 -5.06 11.91
N SER A 157 2.25 -4.55 10.93
CA SER A 157 1.93 -3.12 10.80
C SER A 157 0.61 -2.71 11.45
N TRP A 158 -0.18 -3.68 11.98
CA TRP A 158 -1.50 -3.38 12.51
C TRP A 158 -1.44 -2.79 13.92
N THR A 159 -1.94 -1.58 14.06
CA THR A 159 -2.21 -0.95 15.36
C THR A 159 -3.64 -1.28 15.79
N ILE A 160 -3.77 -2.13 16.80
CA ILE A 160 -5.07 -2.45 17.39
C ILE A 160 -5.33 -1.47 18.53
N LYS A 161 -6.30 -0.59 18.35
CA LYS A 161 -6.77 0.29 19.45
C LYS A 161 -7.44 -0.58 20.49
N LYS A 162 -7.02 -0.46 21.77
CA LYS A 162 -7.77 -1.05 22.90
C LYS A 162 -9.20 -0.54 22.83
N GLY A 163 -10.18 -1.46 22.79
CA GLY A 163 -11.58 -1.10 22.91
C GLY A 163 -11.78 -0.27 24.17
N LYS A 164 -12.45 0.86 24.06
CA LYS A 164 -12.98 1.55 25.25
C LYS A 164 -14.06 0.64 25.81
N ASN A 165 -13.80 0.06 27.00
CA ASN A 165 -14.83 -0.55 27.82
C ASN A 165 -15.82 0.51 28.26
#